data_e7b88ab673f8db328543c8b843261312
#
_entry.id   e7b88ab673f8db328543c8b843261312
#
_cell.length_a   1.000
_cell.length_b   1.000
_cell.length_c   1.000
_cell.angle_alpha   90.00
_cell.angle_beta   90.00
_cell.angle_gamma   90.00
#
_symmetry.space_group_name_H-M   'P 1'
#
loop_
_entity.id
_entity.type
_entity.pdbx_description
1 polymer ?
#
loop_
_entity_poly.entity_id
_entity_poly.type
_entity_poly.pdbx_seq_one_letter_code
_entity_poly.pdbx_strand_id
1 'polypeptide(L)'
;MVVIGAGLAGLAAAIHLAAAGRDVTVVEASDGPGGCCGTASVGPYRFDTGPSVLTMPGVIEETVGAAGEDLASWLPLAELDPYYRLAFHDGSHLDVLPGADRMAAEVTRLSGAQEAARYLRFRRQLELLLEAEWEPFVARDFHRPSDLIQVRAVIRLARLGALRRMSALAERYLTDWRLIRAHTFQALYVGLDPARAPGIYSIVSTMDTIGGVHIPARGGMHAVPLALADVAAKAGAQLRYGTPAERVLTGASGVTGVRLAGGELLPASSVIVAADLPAAHRGMLPPGAADWRLLRPHFAPSALVAHFGLDHQLPGQAHHTLHLGPDWAGTFDALTRHGDVQPGSDPSLLVTAPSHDPDAAPDGHATLSVLEPTANLLGGHDWSVTTPWLRGRLMARLGRLGYGDLNHAPAELIVDPPAWAARGHTAGTPFGLDHRLSQTAWLRPRRSAKRVPGLHFAGAGTAPGIGVPMVLISGRLAARAVLDIPR
;
A
#
# COMPACT_ATOMS: atom_id res chain seq x y z
N MET A 1 -16.55 -19.44 11.27
CA MET A 1 -15.63 -18.30 11.52
C MET A 1 -16.09 -17.10 10.73
N VAL A 2 -15.84 -15.87 11.22
CA VAL A 2 -16.22 -14.66 10.49
C VAL A 2 -14.99 -13.80 10.19
N VAL A 3 -14.87 -13.33 8.95
CA VAL A 3 -13.90 -12.32 8.53
C VAL A 3 -14.65 -11.03 8.23
N ILE A 4 -14.28 -9.92 8.86
CA ILE A 4 -14.91 -8.62 8.67
C ILE A 4 -14.04 -7.79 7.72
N GLY A 5 -14.55 -7.55 6.53
CA GLY A 5 -13.92 -6.82 5.43
C GLY A 5 -13.40 -7.74 4.31
N ALA A 6 -13.84 -7.47 3.08
CA ALA A 6 -13.40 -8.13 1.85
C ALA A 6 -12.32 -7.32 1.09
N GLY A 7 -11.46 -6.61 1.83
CA GLY A 7 -10.20 -6.09 1.30
C GLY A 7 -9.17 -7.21 1.13
N LEU A 8 -8.02 -6.91 0.52
CA LEU A 8 -6.98 -7.91 0.22
C LEU A 8 -6.56 -8.76 1.43
N ALA A 9 -6.44 -8.15 2.62
CA ALA A 9 -6.07 -8.88 3.84
C ALA A 9 -7.15 -9.85 4.30
N GLY A 10 -8.43 -9.44 4.25
CA GLY A 10 -9.55 -10.30 4.62
C GLY A 10 -9.74 -11.45 3.65
N LEU A 11 -9.63 -11.18 2.34
CA LEU A 11 -9.70 -12.22 1.30
C LEU A 11 -8.56 -13.22 1.42
N ALA A 12 -7.31 -12.76 1.66
CA ALA A 12 -6.19 -13.66 1.91
C ALA A 12 -6.42 -14.54 3.14
N ALA A 13 -6.92 -13.96 4.24
CA ALA A 13 -7.27 -14.73 5.43
C ALA A 13 -8.36 -15.77 5.14
N ALA A 14 -9.40 -15.38 4.39
CA ALA A 14 -10.51 -16.27 4.03
C ALA A 14 -10.03 -17.45 3.16
N ILE A 15 -9.17 -17.19 2.15
CA ILE A 15 -8.58 -18.24 1.30
C ILE A 15 -7.82 -19.25 2.16
N HIS A 16 -6.90 -18.81 3.00
CA HIS A 16 -6.09 -19.69 3.84
C HIS A 16 -6.93 -20.49 4.85
N LEU A 17 -7.98 -19.89 5.40
CA LEU A 17 -8.88 -20.58 6.34
C LEU A 17 -9.76 -21.61 5.63
N ALA A 18 -10.39 -21.24 4.50
CA ALA A 18 -11.24 -22.13 3.73
C ALA A 18 -10.45 -23.30 3.14
N ALA A 19 -9.24 -23.05 2.60
CA ALA A 19 -8.33 -24.09 2.15
C ALA A 19 -7.91 -25.06 3.25
N ALA A 20 -7.89 -24.60 4.51
CA ALA A 20 -7.68 -25.47 5.69
C ALA A 20 -8.97 -26.18 6.17
N GLY A 21 -10.05 -26.16 5.38
CA GLY A 21 -11.32 -26.85 5.68
C GLY A 21 -12.15 -26.17 6.76
N ARG A 22 -11.96 -24.86 6.98
CA ARG A 22 -12.77 -24.10 7.94
C ARG A 22 -14.01 -23.52 7.27
N ASP A 23 -15.14 -23.54 7.98
CA ASP A 23 -16.34 -22.81 7.57
C ASP A 23 -16.11 -21.31 7.82
N VAL A 24 -16.04 -20.53 6.74
CA VAL A 24 -15.68 -19.10 6.74
C VAL A 24 -16.77 -18.27 6.08
N THR A 25 -17.27 -17.27 6.80
CA THR A 25 -18.12 -16.22 6.24
C THR A 25 -17.37 -14.90 6.25
N VAL A 26 -17.22 -14.27 5.08
CA VAL A 26 -16.70 -12.92 4.93
C VAL A 26 -17.88 -11.96 4.85
N VAL A 27 -17.89 -10.92 5.68
CA VAL A 27 -18.88 -9.84 5.65
C VAL A 27 -18.22 -8.54 5.21
N GLU A 28 -18.79 -7.86 4.22
CA GLU A 28 -18.29 -6.62 3.65
C GLU A 28 -19.40 -5.57 3.60
N ALA A 29 -19.08 -4.35 3.99
CA ALA A 29 -20.02 -3.24 4.00
C ALA A 29 -20.38 -2.72 2.61
N SER A 30 -19.43 -2.79 1.68
CA SER A 30 -19.60 -2.38 0.29
C SER A 30 -20.34 -3.45 -0.54
N ASP A 31 -20.79 -3.08 -1.72
CA ASP A 31 -21.51 -3.99 -2.65
C ASP A 31 -20.57 -4.99 -3.36
N GLY A 32 -19.26 -4.93 -3.11
CA GLY A 32 -18.26 -5.82 -3.70
C GLY A 32 -16.95 -5.85 -2.92
N PRO A 33 -16.00 -6.72 -3.34
CA PRO A 33 -14.69 -6.81 -2.70
C PRO A 33 -13.78 -5.64 -3.12
N GLY A 34 -12.72 -5.40 -2.35
CA GLY A 34 -11.68 -4.44 -2.73
C GLY A 34 -11.06 -3.68 -1.56
N GLY A 35 -11.87 -3.12 -0.68
CA GLY A 35 -11.39 -2.22 0.37
C GLY A 35 -10.67 -1.01 -0.24
N CYS A 36 -9.38 -0.81 0.09
CA CYS A 36 -8.56 0.25 -0.54
C CYS A 36 -8.26 -0.01 -2.03
N CYS A 37 -8.31 -1.25 -2.50
CA CYS A 37 -8.07 -1.64 -3.90
C CYS A 37 -9.40 -1.65 -4.66
N GLY A 38 -10.07 -0.50 -4.68
CA GLY A 38 -11.37 -0.30 -5.29
C GLY A 38 -11.30 0.35 -6.67
N THR A 39 -12.47 0.57 -7.25
CA THR A 39 -12.64 1.28 -8.52
C THR A 39 -13.77 2.31 -8.41
N ALA A 40 -13.75 3.31 -9.27
CA ALA A 40 -14.82 4.27 -9.45
C ALA A 40 -15.00 4.59 -10.93
N SER A 41 -16.25 4.88 -11.35
CA SER A 41 -16.56 5.27 -12.73
C SER A 41 -17.18 6.66 -12.76
N VAL A 42 -16.78 7.46 -13.74
CA VAL A 42 -17.39 8.75 -14.07
C VAL A 42 -17.70 8.74 -15.57
N GLY A 43 -18.98 8.65 -15.90
CA GLY A 43 -19.39 8.38 -17.27
C GLY A 43 -18.79 7.07 -17.78
N PRO A 44 -18.16 7.06 -18.97
CA PRO A 44 -17.57 5.85 -19.54
C PRO A 44 -16.13 5.56 -19.05
N TYR A 45 -15.58 6.38 -18.16
CA TYR A 45 -14.21 6.25 -17.65
C TYR A 45 -14.19 5.52 -16.33
N ARG A 46 -13.27 4.56 -16.18
CA ARG A 46 -13.05 3.78 -14.97
C ARG A 46 -11.66 4.08 -14.39
N PHE A 47 -11.60 4.29 -13.08
CA PHE A 47 -10.39 4.65 -12.36
C PHE A 47 -10.14 3.67 -11.21
N ASP A 48 -8.91 3.23 -11.03
CA ASP A 48 -8.47 2.58 -9.81
C ASP A 48 -8.34 3.61 -8.69
N THR A 49 -9.04 3.40 -7.57
CA THR A 49 -9.10 4.37 -6.47
C THR A 49 -8.14 4.08 -5.33
N GLY A 50 -7.24 3.12 -5.49
CA GLY A 50 -6.31 2.66 -4.46
C GLY A 50 -4.88 2.51 -4.98
N PRO A 51 -4.21 1.39 -4.66
CA PRO A 51 -2.85 1.13 -5.13
C PRO A 51 -2.83 1.05 -6.66
N SER A 52 -1.84 1.69 -7.27
CA SER A 52 -1.60 1.65 -8.70
C SER A 52 -0.39 0.81 -9.09
N VAL A 53 0.43 0.42 -8.11
CA VAL A 53 1.67 -0.34 -8.29
C VAL A 53 1.52 -1.70 -7.63
N LEU A 54 1.72 -2.78 -8.40
CA LEU A 54 1.75 -4.14 -7.89
C LEU A 54 3.19 -4.67 -7.97
N THR A 55 3.74 -4.99 -6.83
CA THR A 55 5.07 -5.59 -6.70
C THR A 55 4.95 -6.97 -6.07
N MET A 56 6.00 -7.79 -6.22
CA MET A 56 6.10 -9.11 -5.58
C MET A 56 4.90 -10.03 -5.87
N PRO A 57 4.59 -10.32 -7.14
CA PRO A 57 3.46 -11.16 -7.54
C PRO A 57 3.47 -12.54 -6.88
N GLY A 58 4.64 -13.07 -6.51
CA GLY A 58 4.77 -14.34 -5.79
C GLY A 58 4.02 -14.40 -4.46
N VAL A 59 3.72 -13.26 -3.82
CA VAL A 59 2.89 -13.23 -2.60
C VAL A 59 1.41 -13.48 -2.92
N ILE A 60 0.94 -12.99 -4.08
CA ILE A 60 -0.42 -13.28 -4.57
C ILE A 60 -0.49 -14.74 -4.99
N GLU A 61 0.53 -15.21 -5.71
CA GLU A 61 0.66 -16.59 -6.15
C GLU A 61 0.64 -17.56 -4.96
N GLU A 62 1.39 -17.28 -3.89
CA GLU A 62 1.32 -18.05 -2.63
C GLU A 62 -0.09 -18.08 -2.04
N THR A 63 -0.79 -16.94 -2.07
CA THR A 63 -2.15 -16.82 -1.51
C THR A 63 -3.14 -17.64 -2.32
N VAL A 64 -3.10 -17.56 -3.65
CA VAL A 64 -3.96 -18.33 -4.57
C VAL A 64 -3.59 -19.82 -4.52
N GLY A 65 -2.30 -20.12 -4.48
CA GLY A 65 -1.76 -21.48 -4.38
C GLY A 65 -2.16 -22.20 -3.09
N ALA A 66 -2.45 -21.48 -2.01
CA ALA A 66 -2.97 -22.07 -0.78
C ALA A 66 -4.31 -22.78 -0.99
N ALA A 67 -5.13 -22.36 -1.95
CA ALA A 67 -6.37 -23.02 -2.36
C ALA A 67 -6.16 -24.09 -3.45
N GLY A 68 -4.92 -24.40 -3.82
CA GLY A 68 -4.58 -25.35 -4.89
C GLY A 68 -4.80 -24.77 -6.30
N GLU A 69 -4.88 -23.46 -6.43
CA GLU A 69 -5.15 -22.77 -7.68
C GLU A 69 -3.88 -22.14 -8.28
N ASP A 70 -3.88 -21.96 -9.61
CA ASP A 70 -2.82 -21.27 -10.35
C ASP A 70 -3.20 -19.79 -10.56
N LEU A 71 -2.30 -18.87 -10.21
CA LEU A 71 -2.56 -17.42 -10.31
C LEU A 71 -2.87 -16.99 -11.75
N ALA A 72 -2.13 -17.50 -12.74
CA ALA A 72 -2.29 -17.08 -14.13
C ALA A 72 -3.69 -17.39 -14.69
N SER A 73 -4.37 -18.42 -14.15
CA SER A 73 -5.74 -18.78 -14.51
C SER A 73 -6.79 -17.80 -13.99
N TRP A 74 -6.48 -17.07 -12.92
CA TRP A 74 -7.41 -16.16 -12.27
C TRP A 74 -7.08 -14.69 -12.51
N LEU A 75 -5.79 -14.38 -12.56
CA LEU A 75 -5.29 -13.01 -12.64
C LEU A 75 -4.03 -12.98 -13.52
N PRO A 76 -4.15 -12.99 -14.84
CA PRO A 76 -3.01 -12.76 -15.71
C PRO A 76 -2.36 -11.42 -15.42
N LEU A 77 -1.06 -11.41 -15.13
CA LEU A 77 -0.27 -10.21 -14.83
C LEU A 77 0.67 -9.90 -16.00
N ALA A 78 0.83 -8.62 -16.30
CA ALA A 78 1.83 -8.11 -17.21
C ALA A 78 2.91 -7.36 -16.42
N GLU A 79 4.18 -7.65 -16.70
CA GLU A 79 5.31 -6.87 -16.19
C GLU A 79 5.47 -5.60 -17.02
N LEU A 80 5.60 -4.45 -16.36
CA LEU A 80 5.80 -3.17 -17.04
C LEU A 80 7.24 -3.01 -17.54
N ASP A 81 7.41 -2.34 -18.68
CA ASP A 81 8.70 -1.95 -19.24
C ASP A 81 8.60 -0.56 -19.90
N PRO A 82 9.15 0.51 -19.30
CA PRO A 82 9.81 0.56 -18.00
C PRO A 82 8.86 0.27 -16.83
N TYR A 83 9.39 -0.14 -15.69
CA TYR A 83 8.62 -0.25 -14.45
C TYR A 83 7.92 1.06 -14.13
N TYR A 84 8.67 2.17 -14.20
CA TYR A 84 8.19 3.54 -14.14
C TYR A 84 9.29 4.50 -14.60
N ARG A 85 8.88 5.73 -14.93
CA ARG A 85 9.77 6.83 -15.24
C ARG A 85 9.90 7.78 -14.07
N LEU A 86 11.09 8.21 -13.75
CA LEU A 86 11.38 9.33 -12.85
C LEU A 86 11.73 10.55 -13.70
N ALA A 87 10.94 11.60 -13.59
CA ALA A 87 11.18 12.88 -14.25
C ALA A 87 11.67 13.88 -13.18
N PHE A 88 12.87 14.42 -13.39
CA PHE A 88 13.49 15.33 -12.43
C PHE A 88 13.27 16.79 -12.80
N HIS A 89 13.34 17.67 -11.82
CA HIS A 89 13.13 19.11 -12.00
C HIS A 89 14.17 19.78 -12.91
N ASP A 90 15.33 19.14 -13.15
CA ASP A 90 16.37 19.62 -14.05
C ASP A 90 16.11 19.27 -15.53
N GLY A 91 14.96 18.66 -15.83
CA GLY A 91 14.56 18.22 -17.16
C GLY A 91 15.11 16.84 -17.55
N SER A 92 15.97 16.23 -16.74
CA SER A 92 16.43 14.87 -16.97
C SER A 92 15.40 13.82 -16.53
N HIS A 93 15.54 12.60 -17.03
CA HIS A 93 14.71 11.47 -16.61
C HIS A 93 15.54 10.20 -16.45
N LEU A 94 15.01 9.26 -15.67
CA LEU A 94 15.51 7.91 -15.47
C LEU A 94 14.35 6.94 -15.67
N ASP A 95 14.49 6.01 -16.61
CA ASP A 95 13.57 4.89 -16.73
C ASP A 95 14.04 3.73 -15.84
N VAL A 96 13.21 3.30 -14.91
CA VAL A 96 13.53 2.14 -14.08
C VAL A 96 13.20 0.89 -14.88
N LEU A 97 14.24 0.17 -15.29
CA LEU A 97 14.17 -0.90 -16.27
C LEU A 97 14.33 -2.29 -15.64
N PRO A 98 13.67 -3.31 -16.21
CA PRO A 98 13.93 -4.72 -15.87
C PRO A 98 15.39 -5.11 -16.08
N GLY A 99 15.93 -5.85 -15.12
CA GLY A 99 17.28 -6.44 -15.24
C GLY A 99 18.43 -5.49 -14.89
N ALA A 100 19.50 -6.08 -14.33
CA ALA A 100 20.64 -5.30 -13.83
C ALA A 100 21.43 -4.61 -14.96
N ASP A 101 21.61 -5.29 -16.09
CA ASP A 101 22.43 -4.77 -17.20
C ASP A 101 21.72 -3.61 -17.92
N ARG A 102 20.41 -3.73 -18.16
CA ARG A 102 19.60 -2.65 -18.76
C ARG A 102 19.59 -1.43 -17.87
N MET A 103 19.37 -1.64 -16.56
CA MET A 103 19.37 -0.55 -15.61
C MET A 103 20.75 0.10 -15.46
N ALA A 104 21.84 -0.67 -15.51
CA ALA A 104 23.20 -0.12 -15.51
C ALA A 104 23.50 0.71 -16.78
N ALA A 105 22.99 0.29 -17.93
CA ALA A 105 23.09 1.07 -19.17
C ALA A 105 22.33 2.40 -19.05
N GLU A 106 21.13 2.38 -18.46
CA GLU A 106 20.34 3.58 -18.24
C GLU A 106 21.00 4.53 -17.23
N VAL A 107 21.58 4.01 -16.15
CA VAL A 107 22.39 4.80 -15.21
C VAL A 107 23.63 5.37 -15.92
N THR A 108 24.26 4.62 -16.84
CA THR A 108 25.38 5.13 -17.64
C THR A 108 24.96 6.29 -18.51
N ARG A 109 23.79 6.22 -19.14
CA ARG A 109 23.21 7.30 -19.95
C ARG A 109 22.98 8.56 -19.10
N LEU A 110 22.44 8.41 -17.89
CA LEU A 110 22.10 9.53 -17.03
C LEU A 110 23.32 10.14 -16.33
N SER A 111 24.26 9.32 -15.82
CA SER A 111 25.25 9.71 -14.81
C SER A 111 26.67 9.20 -15.09
N GLY A 112 26.85 8.47 -16.19
CA GLY A 112 28.16 7.92 -16.60
C GLY A 112 28.52 6.56 -15.99
N ALA A 113 29.50 5.89 -16.59
CA ALA A 113 29.89 4.51 -16.28
C ALA A 113 30.38 4.32 -14.84
N GLN A 114 31.01 5.32 -14.24
CA GLN A 114 31.47 5.24 -12.85
C GLN A 114 30.29 5.11 -11.87
N GLU A 115 29.23 5.89 -12.12
CA GLU A 115 28.03 5.86 -11.29
C GLU A 115 27.25 4.56 -11.51
N ALA A 116 27.23 4.04 -12.75
CA ALA A 116 26.63 2.73 -13.04
C ALA A 116 27.32 1.58 -12.26
N ALA A 117 28.65 1.61 -12.18
CA ALA A 117 29.39 0.64 -11.36
C ALA A 117 29.10 0.78 -9.84
N ARG A 118 28.83 2.00 -9.38
CA ARG A 118 28.38 2.25 -8.00
C ARG A 118 26.96 1.75 -7.78
N TYR A 119 26.07 1.99 -8.72
CA TYR A 119 24.70 1.50 -8.70
C TYR A 119 24.63 -0.03 -8.61
N LEU A 120 25.41 -0.77 -9.39
CA LEU A 120 25.45 -2.23 -9.31
C LEU A 120 25.87 -2.75 -7.93
N ARG A 121 26.82 -2.07 -7.26
CA ARG A 121 27.18 -2.41 -5.87
C ARG A 121 26.06 -2.08 -4.89
N PHE A 122 25.36 -0.96 -5.10
CA PHE A 122 24.21 -0.59 -4.29
C PHE A 122 23.04 -1.58 -4.49
N ARG A 123 22.74 -1.93 -5.73
CA ARG A 123 21.74 -2.96 -6.06
C ARG A 123 22.03 -4.27 -5.32
N ARG A 124 23.27 -4.76 -5.37
CA ARG A 124 23.66 -5.96 -4.62
C ARG A 124 23.47 -5.81 -3.12
N GLN A 125 23.75 -4.63 -2.58
CA GLN A 125 23.50 -4.31 -1.17
C GLN A 125 22.01 -4.40 -0.81
N LEU A 126 21.12 -3.89 -1.67
CA LEU A 126 19.67 -3.96 -1.49
C LEU A 126 19.15 -5.41 -1.55
N GLU A 127 19.65 -6.21 -2.48
CA GLU A 127 19.32 -7.64 -2.57
C GLU A 127 19.70 -8.39 -1.29
N LEU A 128 20.91 -8.18 -0.78
CA LEU A 128 21.36 -8.78 0.48
C LEU A 128 20.53 -8.33 1.68
N LEU A 129 20.07 -7.09 1.68
CA LEU A 129 19.21 -6.55 2.72
C LEU A 129 17.84 -7.24 2.69
N LEU A 130 17.24 -7.37 1.51
CA LEU A 130 15.97 -8.07 1.30
C LEU A 130 16.07 -9.54 1.77
N GLU A 131 17.11 -10.27 1.34
CA GLU A 131 17.35 -11.66 1.77
C GLU A 131 17.48 -11.78 3.30
N ALA A 132 18.14 -10.81 3.94
CA ALA A 132 18.35 -10.84 5.38
C ALA A 132 17.11 -10.47 6.18
N GLU A 133 16.17 -9.74 5.58
CA GLU A 133 15.00 -9.18 6.25
C GLU A 133 13.74 -10.02 6.04
N TRP A 134 13.58 -10.64 4.86
CA TRP A 134 12.32 -11.24 4.42
C TRP A 134 11.79 -12.28 5.41
N GLU A 135 12.48 -13.39 5.56
CA GLU A 135 12.02 -14.48 6.44
C GLU A 135 12.00 -14.11 7.93
N PRO A 136 13.04 -13.45 8.48
CA PRO A 136 13.05 -13.15 9.90
C PRO A 136 12.09 -12.05 10.32
N PHE A 137 11.72 -11.10 9.43
CA PHE A 137 11.05 -9.87 9.85
C PHE A 137 9.77 -9.55 9.06
N VAL A 138 9.70 -9.88 7.77
CA VAL A 138 8.52 -9.58 6.94
C VAL A 138 7.50 -10.73 6.98
N ALA A 139 7.96 -11.97 6.84
CA ALA A 139 7.10 -13.15 6.74
C ALA A 139 6.63 -13.69 8.10
N ARG A 140 7.00 -13.05 9.22
CA ARG A 140 6.75 -13.52 10.59
C ARG A 140 5.91 -12.56 11.41
N ASP A 141 5.40 -13.08 12.52
CA ASP A 141 4.68 -12.33 13.55
C ASP A 141 5.59 -11.99 14.74
N PHE A 142 5.33 -10.84 15.38
CA PHE A 142 6.06 -10.35 16.54
C PHE A 142 5.10 -10.11 17.69
N HIS A 143 5.22 -10.91 18.75
CA HIS A 143 4.38 -10.78 19.94
C HIS A 143 5.12 -10.16 21.12
N ARG A 144 6.44 -10.37 21.19
CA ARG A 144 7.31 -9.95 22.30
C ARG A 144 8.59 -9.30 21.76
N PRO A 145 9.23 -8.43 22.55
CA PRO A 145 10.57 -7.91 22.19
C PRO A 145 11.59 -9.04 21.95
N SER A 146 11.46 -10.17 22.65
CA SER A 146 12.33 -11.33 22.46
C SER A 146 12.25 -11.94 21.07
N ASP A 147 11.15 -11.74 20.34
CA ASP A 147 11.00 -12.25 18.98
C ASP A 147 11.94 -11.54 17.97
N LEU A 148 12.43 -10.35 18.34
CA LEU A 148 13.49 -9.64 17.61
C LEU A 148 14.89 -10.16 17.97
N ILE A 149 15.05 -10.96 19.03
CA ILE A 149 16.34 -11.49 19.46
C ILE A 149 16.74 -12.69 18.57
N GLN A 150 16.74 -12.46 17.28
CA GLN A 150 17.48 -13.27 16.31
C GLN A 150 18.88 -12.64 16.15
N VAL A 151 19.74 -12.82 17.15
CA VAL A 151 21.02 -12.11 17.25
C VAL A 151 21.81 -12.14 15.93
N ARG A 152 21.84 -13.30 15.26
CA ARG A 152 22.55 -13.44 13.97
C ARG A 152 21.89 -12.60 12.86
N ALA A 153 20.56 -12.58 12.77
CA ALA A 153 19.83 -11.78 11.77
C ALA A 153 20.00 -10.28 12.05
N VAL A 154 19.86 -9.86 13.31
CA VAL A 154 20.04 -8.46 13.72
C VAL A 154 21.47 -7.99 13.44
N ILE A 155 22.50 -8.80 13.76
CA ILE A 155 23.90 -8.47 13.43
C ILE A 155 24.11 -8.40 11.91
N ARG A 156 23.53 -9.34 11.14
CA ARG A 156 23.59 -9.30 9.67
C ARG A 156 22.98 -8.02 9.13
N LEU A 157 21.77 -7.66 9.57
CA LEU A 157 21.09 -6.42 9.16
C LEU A 157 21.88 -5.16 9.56
N ALA A 158 22.41 -5.11 10.77
CA ALA A 158 23.23 -3.98 11.22
C ALA A 158 24.48 -3.81 10.33
N ARG A 159 25.16 -4.91 9.98
CA ARG A 159 26.33 -4.89 9.06
C ARG A 159 25.93 -4.44 7.65
N LEU A 160 24.73 -4.79 7.19
CA LEU A 160 24.15 -4.36 5.93
C LEU A 160 23.63 -2.91 5.97
N GLY A 161 23.72 -2.22 7.10
CA GLY A 161 23.34 -0.81 7.21
C GLY A 161 21.87 -0.55 7.50
N ALA A 162 21.08 -1.57 7.85
CA ALA A 162 19.66 -1.46 8.19
C ALA A 162 19.35 -0.42 9.29
N LEU A 163 20.30 -0.18 10.20
CA LEU A 163 20.17 0.79 11.29
C LEU A 163 20.64 2.21 10.91
N ARG A 164 21.21 2.41 9.70
CA ARG A 164 21.53 3.74 9.18
C ARG A 164 20.25 4.45 8.76
N ARG A 165 20.35 5.74 8.42
CA ARG A 165 19.27 6.43 7.71
C ARG A 165 19.25 5.94 6.25
N MET A 166 18.07 5.85 5.65
CA MET A 166 17.88 5.37 4.29
C MET A 166 18.66 6.21 3.27
N SER A 167 18.60 7.55 3.40
CA SER A 167 19.40 8.46 2.56
C SER A 167 20.90 8.22 2.74
N ALA A 168 21.40 8.10 3.98
CA ALA A 168 22.80 7.86 4.26
C ALA A 168 23.30 6.47 3.81
N LEU A 169 22.40 5.48 3.72
CA LEU A 169 22.74 4.18 3.12
C LEU A 169 22.91 4.32 1.60
N ALA A 170 22.04 5.04 0.91
CA ALA A 170 22.14 5.30 -0.52
C ALA A 170 23.41 6.14 -0.85
N GLU A 171 23.63 7.23 -0.12
CA GLU A 171 24.79 8.13 -0.27
C GLU A 171 26.16 7.44 -0.05
N ARG A 172 26.18 6.31 0.66
CA ARG A 172 27.42 5.51 0.79
C ARG A 172 27.87 4.90 -0.54
N TYR A 173 26.95 4.65 -1.44
CA TYR A 173 27.21 3.99 -2.72
C TYR A 173 27.07 4.94 -3.90
N LEU A 174 26.08 5.82 -3.88
CA LEU A 174 25.69 6.70 -4.98
C LEU A 174 26.16 8.14 -4.68
N THR A 175 26.51 8.87 -5.74
CA THR A 175 26.89 10.27 -5.65
C THR A 175 25.95 11.19 -6.42
N ASP A 176 25.24 10.66 -7.43
CA ASP A 176 24.24 11.43 -8.14
C ASP A 176 22.96 11.53 -7.29
N TRP A 177 22.55 12.77 -7.01
CA TRP A 177 21.34 13.08 -6.24
C TRP A 177 20.07 12.48 -6.84
N ARG A 178 20.01 12.32 -8.17
CA ARG A 178 18.87 11.74 -8.87
C ARG A 178 18.72 10.27 -8.52
N LEU A 179 19.82 9.53 -8.52
CA LEU A 179 19.81 8.12 -8.14
C LEU A 179 19.54 7.94 -6.63
N ILE A 180 20.05 8.84 -5.78
CA ILE A 180 19.74 8.83 -4.35
C ILE A 180 18.22 9.03 -4.16
N ARG A 181 17.62 10.02 -4.81
CA ARG A 181 16.15 10.24 -4.76
C ARG A 181 15.38 9.06 -5.34
N ALA A 182 15.84 8.48 -6.45
CA ALA A 182 15.20 7.33 -7.11
C ALA A 182 15.09 6.11 -6.19
N HIS A 183 16.00 5.95 -5.24
CA HIS A 183 16.03 4.81 -4.32
C HIS A 183 15.65 5.17 -2.87
N THR A 184 15.13 6.36 -2.63
CA THR A 184 14.74 6.79 -1.27
C THR A 184 13.36 7.42 -1.19
N PHE A 185 12.73 7.83 -2.30
CA PHE A 185 11.37 8.39 -2.29
C PHE A 185 10.34 7.38 -1.73
N GLN A 186 10.61 6.10 -1.83
CA GLN A 186 9.75 5.01 -1.33
C GLN A 186 9.56 5.05 0.19
N ALA A 187 10.37 5.81 0.94
CA ALA A 187 10.12 6.08 2.36
C ALA A 187 8.72 6.69 2.58
N LEU A 188 8.19 7.43 1.58
CA LEU A 188 6.85 8.01 1.64
C LEU A 188 5.75 6.94 1.66
N TYR A 189 5.96 5.80 1.01
CA TYR A 189 4.99 4.69 1.01
C TYR A 189 4.70 4.15 2.41
N VAL A 190 5.67 4.28 3.30
CA VAL A 190 5.55 3.89 4.71
C VAL A 190 5.40 5.09 5.66
N GLY A 191 5.11 6.28 5.10
CA GLY A 191 4.83 7.50 5.84
C GLY A 191 6.06 8.15 6.49
N LEU A 192 7.27 7.94 5.95
CA LEU A 192 8.52 8.41 6.53
C LEU A 192 9.27 9.36 5.58
N ASP A 193 10.12 10.20 6.18
CA ASP A 193 11.12 11.02 5.50
C ASP A 193 12.39 10.17 5.27
N PRO A 194 12.97 10.10 4.04
CA PRO A 194 14.20 9.38 3.74
C PRO A 194 15.38 9.76 4.62
N ALA A 195 15.45 11.04 5.02
CA ALA A 195 16.49 11.55 5.91
C ALA A 195 16.37 11.05 7.37
N ARG A 196 15.22 10.47 7.73
CA ARG A 196 14.91 9.96 9.08
C ARG A 196 14.56 8.47 9.09
N ALA A 197 14.06 7.94 7.98
CA ALA A 197 13.69 6.54 7.84
C ALA A 197 14.92 5.63 8.11
N PRO A 198 14.76 4.57 8.90
CA PRO A 198 15.81 3.55 9.02
C PRO A 198 16.10 2.88 7.68
N GLY A 199 17.38 2.52 7.45
CA GLY A 199 17.85 1.87 6.22
C GLY A 199 17.20 0.51 5.95
N ILE A 200 16.60 -0.11 6.96
CA ILE A 200 15.77 -1.31 6.79
C ILE A 200 14.63 -1.09 5.79
N TYR A 201 14.07 0.13 5.70
CA TYR A 201 13.03 0.45 4.73
C TYR A 201 13.51 0.59 3.29
N SER A 202 14.83 0.46 3.02
CA SER A 202 15.33 0.33 1.65
C SER A 202 14.84 -0.94 0.94
N ILE A 203 14.28 -1.90 1.70
CA ILE A 203 13.56 -3.06 1.15
C ILE A 203 12.39 -2.62 0.25
N VAL A 204 11.70 -1.53 0.58
CA VAL A 204 10.58 -1.03 -0.23
C VAL A 204 11.06 -0.59 -1.62
N SER A 205 12.24 0.07 -1.68
CA SER A 205 12.89 0.39 -2.96
C SER A 205 13.31 -0.87 -3.73
N THR A 206 13.71 -1.93 -3.03
CA THR A 206 14.06 -3.21 -3.68
C THR A 206 12.86 -3.86 -4.34
N MET A 207 11.68 -3.74 -3.73
CA MET A 207 10.44 -4.36 -4.24
C MET A 207 10.04 -3.80 -5.62
N ASP A 208 10.18 -2.51 -5.84
CA ASP A 208 9.75 -1.85 -7.08
C ASP A 208 10.88 -1.68 -8.11
N THR A 209 12.14 -1.47 -7.67
CA THR A 209 13.27 -1.26 -8.59
C THR A 209 13.95 -2.56 -9.04
N ILE A 210 13.81 -3.63 -8.28
CA ILE A 210 14.46 -4.92 -8.53
C ILE A 210 13.43 -6.04 -8.70
N GLY A 211 12.41 -6.07 -7.84
CA GLY A 211 11.34 -7.08 -7.85
C GLY A 211 10.31 -6.89 -8.97
N GLY A 212 10.34 -5.74 -9.63
CA GLY A 212 9.48 -5.42 -10.76
C GLY A 212 8.13 -4.83 -10.38
N VAL A 213 7.54 -4.14 -11.36
CA VAL A 213 6.19 -3.59 -11.28
C VAL A 213 5.30 -4.31 -12.28
N HIS A 214 4.20 -4.84 -11.78
CA HIS A 214 3.23 -5.61 -12.54
C HIS A 214 1.86 -4.92 -12.50
N ILE A 215 1.04 -5.23 -13.47
CA ILE A 215 -0.37 -4.83 -13.52
C ILE A 215 -1.22 -6.03 -13.97
N PRO A 216 -2.49 -6.10 -13.56
CA PRO A 216 -3.42 -7.02 -14.21
C PRO A 216 -3.53 -6.72 -15.70
N ALA A 217 -3.57 -7.75 -16.54
CA ALA A 217 -3.66 -7.60 -17.99
C ALA A 217 -4.97 -6.92 -18.45
N ARG A 218 -6.02 -6.98 -17.62
CA ARG A 218 -7.32 -6.32 -17.80
C ARG A 218 -7.94 -5.97 -16.45
N GLY A 219 -8.85 -4.98 -16.46
CA GLY A 219 -9.67 -4.64 -15.31
C GLY A 219 -8.96 -3.80 -14.25
N GLY A 220 -7.75 -3.30 -14.52
CA GLY A 220 -6.95 -2.49 -13.60
C GLY A 220 -6.62 -3.21 -12.29
N MET A 221 -6.21 -2.46 -11.29
CA MET A 221 -5.83 -3.03 -9.98
C MET A 221 -7.01 -3.68 -9.24
N HIS A 222 -8.25 -3.27 -9.55
CA HIS A 222 -9.43 -3.88 -8.93
C HIS A 222 -9.64 -5.35 -9.34
N ALA A 223 -9.04 -5.82 -10.43
CA ALA A 223 -9.05 -7.23 -10.79
C ALA A 223 -8.39 -8.12 -9.71
N VAL A 224 -7.46 -7.59 -8.92
CA VAL A 224 -6.80 -8.35 -7.84
C VAL A 224 -7.78 -8.80 -6.76
N PRO A 225 -8.56 -7.92 -6.09
CA PRO A 225 -9.53 -8.37 -5.10
C PRO A 225 -10.67 -9.19 -5.70
N LEU A 226 -11.07 -8.96 -6.95
CA LEU A 226 -12.08 -9.79 -7.64
C LEU A 226 -11.58 -11.24 -7.77
N ALA A 227 -10.39 -11.44 -8.32
CA ALA A 227 -9.80 -12.77 -8.44
C ALA A 227 -9.63 -13.47 -7.07
N LEU A 228 -9.19 -12.75 -6.05
CA LEU A 228 -9.06 -13.32 -4.69
C LEU A 228 -10.43 -13.68 -4.08
N ALA A 229 -11.48 -12.90 -4.37
CA ALA A 229 -12.83 -13.21 -3.91
C ALA A 229 -13.36 -14.49 -4.58
N ASP A 230 -13.15 -14.63 -5.87
CA ASP A 230 -13.54 -15.84 -6.61
C ASP A 230 -12.77 -17.07 -6.13
N VAL A 231 -11.47 -16.96 -5.89
CA VAL A 231 -10.65 -18.04 -5.30
C VAL A 231 -11.13 -18.39 -3.89
N ALA A 232 -11.47 -17.39 -3.06
CA ALA A 232 -12.01 -17.63 -1.71
C ALA A 232 -13.35 -18.37 -1.77
N ALA A 233 -14.24 -17.97 -2.68
CA ALA A 233 -15.53 -18.63 -2.90
C ALA A 233 -15.35 -20.08 -3.41
N LYS A 234 -14.44 -20.31 -4.35
CA LYS A 234 -14.08 -21.65 -4.84
C LYS A 234 -13.50 -22.54 -3.73
N ALA A 235 -12.72 -21.96 -2.82
CA ALA A 235 -12.21 -22.66 -1.65
C ALA A 235 -13.27 -22.98 -0.59
N GLY A 236 -14.51 -22.46 -0.74
CA GLY A 236 -15.65 -22.72 0.14
C GLY A 236 -16.00 -21.57 1.11
N ALA A 237 -15.37 -20.40 1.00
CA ALA A 237 -15.76 -19.25 1.80
C ALA A 237 -17.07 -18.63 1.29
N GLN A 238 -17.95 -18.25 2.21
CA GLN A 238 -19.18 -17.50 1.90
C GLN A 238 -18.90 -16.01 1.93
N LEU A 239 -19.15 -15.30 0.82
CA LEU A 239 -18.96 -13.86 0.71
C LEU A 239 -20.31 -13.14 0.78
N ARG A 240 -20.47 -12.23 1.74
CA ARG A 240 -21.69 -11.45 1.98
C ARG A 240 -21.37 -9.97 1.85
N TYR A 241 -21.69 -9.39 0.72
CA TYR A 241 -21.57 -7.96 0.41
C TYR A 241 -22.79 -7.18 0.89
N GLY A 242 -22.70 -5.84 0.94
CA GLY A 242 -23.74 -4.97 1.48
C GLY A 242 -24.12 -5.30 2.92
N THR A 243 -23.20 -5.91 3.67
CA THR A 243 -23.46 -6.51 4.99
C THR A 243 -22.48 -5.93 6.02
N PRO A 244 -22.67 -4.68 6.48
CA PRO A 244 -21.76 -4.05 7.41
C PRO A 244 -21.81 -4.71 8.80
N ALA A 245 -20.64 -5.04 9.33
CA ALA A 245 -20.51 -5.50 10.72
C ALA A 245 -20.57 -4.29 11.67
N GLU A 246 -21.40 -4.40 12.72
CA GLU A 246 -21.55 -3.34 13.72
C GLU A 246 -20.68 -3.61 14.95
N ARG A 247 -20.67 -4.84 15.44
CA ARG A 247 -19.97 -5.17 16.70
C ARG A 247 -19.52 -6.62 16.76
N VAL A 248 -18.33 -6.86 17.31
CA VAL A 248 -17.87 -8.18 17.73
C VAL A 248 -18.46 -8.49 19.11
N LEU A 249 -19.10 -9.64 19.22
CA LEU A 249 -19.75 -10.13 20.45
C LEU A 249 -18.83 -11.07 21.20
N THR A 250 -18.86 -10.98 22.54
CA THR A 250 -18.04 -11.80 23.42
C THR A 250 -18.85 -12.36 24.58
N GLY A 251 -18.46 -13.54 25.05
CA GLY A 251 -18.93 -14.17 26.29
C GLY A 251 -17.76 -14.43 27.25
N ALA A 252 -17.99 -15.26 28.24
CA ALA A 252 -16.99 -15.59 29.26
C ALA A 252 -15.73 -16.27 28.66
N SER A 253 -15.86 -17.04 27.58
CA SER A 253 -14.78 -17.82 26.96
C SER A 253 -14.11 -17.11 25.78
N GLY A 254 -14.53 -15.89 25.41
CA GLY A 254 -14.00 -15.15 24.26
C GLY A 254 -15.07 -14.74 23.26
N VAL A 255 -14.73 -14.71 21.95
CA VAL A 255 -15.65 -14.35 20.87
C VAL A 255 -16.82 -15.33 20.79
N THR A 256 -18.05 -14.80 20.63
CA THR A 256 -19.29 -15.58 20.41
C THR A 256 -19.93 -15.32 19.06
N GLY A 257 -19.54 -14.24 18.37
CA GLY A 257 -20.09 -13.90 17.05
C GLY A 257 -19.88 -12.44 16.67
N VAL A 258 -20.59 -12.06 15.61
CA VAL A 258 -20.63 -10.69 15.07
C VAL A 258 -22.08 -10.25 14.95
N ARG A 259 -22.41 -9.04 15.40
CA ARG A 259 -23.65 -8.36 15.11
C ARG A 259 -23.48 -7.54 13.85
N LEU A 260 -24.38 -7.75 12.90
CA LEU A 260 -24.45 -6.97 11.66
C LEU A 260 -25.34 -5.73 11.84
N ALA A 261 -25.15 -4.71 11.01
CA ALA A 261 -26.09 -3.62 10.90
C ALA A 261 -27.45 -4.21 10.46
N GLY A 262 -28.51 -3.83 11.11
CA GLY A 262 -29.84 -4.49 10.92
C GLY A 262 -30.16 -5.57 11.93
N GLY A 263 -29.22 -5.89 12.86
CA GLY A 263 -29.47 -6.70 14.05
C GLY A 263 -29.26 -8.21 13.88
N GLU A 264 -28.96 -8.71 12.67
CA GLU A 264 -28.63 -10.12 12.47
C GLU A 264 -27.36 -10.51 13.26
N LEU A 265 -27.40 -11.71 13.84
CA LEU A 265 -26.29 -12.26 14.62
C LEU A 265 -25.66 -13.42 13.84
N LEU A 266 -24.37 -13.32 13.58
CA LEU A 266 -23.57 -14.41 13.01
C LEU A 266 -22.76 -15.09 14.14
N PRO A 267 -23.12 -16.31 14.56
CA PRO A 267 -22.35 -17.06 15.55
C PRO A 267 -20.94 -17.37 15.02
N ALA A 268 -19.91 -17.14 15.84
CA ALA A 268 -18.55 -17.49 15.50
C ALA A 268 -17.70 -17.66 16.75
N SER A 269 -16.83 -18.65 16.76
CA SER A 269 -15.82 -18.85 17.81
C SER A 269 -14.52 -18.08 17.54
N SER A 270 -14.33 -17.62 16.30
CA SER A 270 -13.19 -16.79 15.91
C SER A 270 -13.63 -15.73 14.89
N VAL A 271 -13.09 -14.52 15.07
CA VAL A 271 -13.33 -13.37 14.19
C VAL A 271 -12.00 -12.75 13.79
N ILE A 272 -11.80 -12.53 12.48
CA ILE A 272 -10.71 -11.70 11.95
C ILE A 272 -11.28 -10.37 11.52
N VAL A 273 -10.80 -9.26 12.08
CA VAL A 273 -11.15 -7.90 11.67
C VAL A 273 -10.09 -7.40 10.70
N ALA A 274 -10.48 -7.24 9.43
CA ALA A 274 -9.64 -6.74 8.33
C ALA A 274 -10.09 -5.34 7.85
N ALA A 275 -10.75 -4.59 8.71
CA ALA A 275 -11.10 -3.18 8.51
C ALA A 275 -9.99 -2.24 9.02
N ASP A 276 -10.17 -0.91 8.83
CA ASP A 276 -9.28 0.09 9.45
C ASP A 276 -9.22 -0.13 10.97
N LEU A 277 -8.05 -0.53 11.45
CA LEU A 277 -7.90 -1.00 12.83
C LEU A 277 -8.20 0.09 13.88
N PRO A 278 -7.71 1.34 13.72
CA PRO A 278 -8.07 2.43 14.64
C PRO A 278 -9.58 2.74 14.64
N ALA A 279 -10.25 2.66 13.49
CA ALA A 279 -11.70 2.84 13.41
C ALA A 279 -12.45 1.69 14.09
N ALA A 280 -12.06 0.45 13.87
CA ALA A 280 -12.64 -0.72 14.52
C ALA A 280 -12.52 -0.64 16.05
N HIS A 281 -11.39 -0.19 16.58
CA HIS A 281 -11.19 0.00 18.02
C HIS A 281 -12.13 1.05 18.63
N ARG A 282 -12.55 2.06 17.87
CA ARG A 282 -13.46 3.10 18.39
C ARG A 282 -14.93 2.67 18.49
N GLY A 283 -15.38 1.72 17.67
CA GLY A 283 -16.81 1.42 17.58
C GLY A 283 -17.20 -0.06 17.58
N MET A 284 -16.37 -0.93 17.01
CA MET A 284 -16.74 -2.31 16.70
C MET A 284 -16.28 -3.31 17.77
N LEU A 285 -15.15 -3.05 18.43
CA LEU A 285 -14.47 -4.03 19.26
C LEU A 285 -14.96 -3.99 20.73
N PRO A 286 -14.97 -5.13 21.42
CA PRO A 286 -15.30 -5.19 22.84
C PRO A 286 -14.20 -4.53 23.70
N PRO A 287 -14.54 -4.04 24.91
CA PRO A 287 -13.59 -3.29 25.78
C PRO A 287 -12.29 -4.05 26.08
N GLY A 288 -12.32 -5.38 26.15
CA GLY A 288 -11.14 -6.22 26.40
C GLY A 288 -10.14 -6.29 25.22
N ALA A 289 -10.52 -5.80 24.03
CA ALA A 289 -9.69 -5.81 22.84
C ALA A 289 -8.72 -4.61 22.75
N ALA A 290 -8.79 -3.64 23.68
CA ALA A 290 -7.96 -2.44 23.63
C ALA A 290 -6.46 -2.76 23.55
N ASP A 291 -5.79 -2.13 22.58
CA ASP A 291 -4.33 -2.20 22.44
C ASP A 291 -3.73 -0.82 22.78
N TRP A 292 -2.83 -0.81 23.77
CA TRP A 292 -2.15 0.42 24.21
C TRP A 292 -1.37 1.12 23.08
N ARG A 293 -0.99 0.38 22.02
CA ARG A 293 -0.29 0.88 20.84
C ARG A 293 -1.15 1.86 20.02
N LEU A 294 -2.47 1.80 20.21
CA LEU A 294 -3.44 2.67 19.57
C LEU A 294 -3.90 3.83 20.48
N LEU A 295 -3.30 4.02 21.66
CA LEU A 295 -3.64 5.16 22.54
C LEU A 295 -3.16 6.50 21.96
N ARG A 296 -2.01 6.50 21.28
CA ARG A 296 -1.43 7.67 20.61
C ARG A 296 -0.87 7.26 19.25
N PRO A 297 -1.74 6.93 18.30
CA PRO A 297 -1.30 6.48 16.99
C PRO A 297 -0.75 7.66 16.19
N HIS A 298 0.28 7.39 15.40
CA HIS A 298 0.79 8.31 14.40
C HIS A 298 0.38 7.81 13.03
N PHE A 299 -0.17 8.70 12.22
CA PHE A 299 -0.66 8.36 10.89
C PHE A 299 0.29 8.85 9.82
N ALA A 300 0.38 8.09 8.73
CA ALA A 300 1.09 8.52 7.54
C ALA A 300 0.48 9.81 6.97
N PRO A 301 1.24 10.60 6.20
CA PRO A 301 0.66 11.61 5.34
C PRO A 301 -0.50 11.05 4.52
N SER A 302 -1.35 11.91 4.00
CA SER A 302 -2.44 11.55 3.10
C SER A 302 -2.06 11.81 1.63
N ALA A 303 -3.03 11.74 0.75
CA ALA A 303 -2.91 12.13 -0.64
C ALA A 303 -4.17 12.81 -1.14
N LEU A 304 -3.99 13.80 -2.01
CA LEU A 304 -5.00 14.22 -2.96
C LEU A 304 -4.80 13.39 -4.22
N VAL A 305 -5.83 12.66 -4.64
CA VAL A 305 -5.82 11.90 -5.88
C VAL A 305 -6.83 12.52 -6.84
N ALA A 306 -6.34 12.94 -8.00
CA ALA A 306 -7.15 13.50 -9.07
C ALA A 306 -7.19 12.52 -10.23
N HIS A 307 -8.38 12.14 -10.65
CA HIS A 307 -8.62 11.26 -11.78
C HIS A 307 -9.29 12.04 -12.90
N PHE A 308 -8.81 11.84 -14.13
CA PHE A 308 -9.32 12.52 -15.34
C PHE A 308 -9.60 11.50 -16.43
N GLY A 309 -10.79 11.59 -17.03
CA GLY A 309 -11.07 10.98 -18.32
C GLY A 309 -10.71 11.96 -19.43
N LEU A 310 -10.02 11.50 -20.46
CA LEU A 310 -9.55 12.31 -21.57
C LEU A 310 -10.19 11.83 -22.88
N ASP A 311 -10.55 12.73 -23.73
CA ASP A 311 -11.12 12.45 -25.06
C ASP A 311 -10.03 12.20 -26.13
N HIS A 312 -8.80 12.03 -25.71
CA HIS A 312 -7.63 11.76 -26.56
C HIS A 312 -6.66 10.81 -25.85
N GLN A 313 -5.76 10.21 -26.63
CA GLN A 313 -4.68 9.37 -26.12
C GLN A 313 -3.51 10.19 -25.58
N LEU A 314 -2.70 9.61 -24.70
CA LEU A 314 -1.45 10.17 -24.17
C LEU A 314 -0.24 9.41 -24.74
N PRO A 315 0.16 9.66 -25.99
CA PRO A 315 1.24 8.90 -26.63
C PRO A 315 2.59 9.15 -25.96
N GLY A 316 3.40 8.10 -25.82
CA GLY A 316 4.78 8.19 -25.30
C GLY A 316 4.88 8.35 -23.77
N GLN A 317 3.78 8.32 -23.05
CA GLN A 317 3.79 8.30 -21.60
C GLN A 317 4.14 6.88 -21.09
N ALA A 318 5.00 6.81 -20.05
CA ALA A 318 5.14 5.58 -19.29
C ALA A 318 3.87 5.33 -18.50
N HIS A 319 3.58 4.05 -18.19
CA HIS A 319 2.41 3.71 -17.36
C HIS A 319 2.41 4.47 -16.03
N HIS A 320 3.58 4.56 -15.40
CA HIS A 320 3.79 5.40 -14.22
C HIS A 320 4.91 6.40 -14.47
N THR A 321 4.67 7.65 -14.11
CA THR A 321 5.69 8.70 -14.10
C THR A 321 5.70 9.39 -12.74
N LEU A 322 6.84 9.39 -12.05
CA LEU A 322 7.03 10.16 -10.84
C LEU A 322 7.77 11.46 -11.21
N HIS A 323 7.09 12.58 -11.03
CA HIS A 323 7.72 13.90 -11.14
C HIS A 323 8.30 14.28 -9.79
N LEU A 324 9.61 14.44 -9.71
CA LEU A 324 10.32 14.83 -8.50
C LEU A 324 10.66 16.32 -8.56
N GLY A 325 10.02 17.10 -7.67
CA GLY A 325 10.19 18.54 -7.59
C GLY A 325 11.55 18.96 -7.01
N PRO A 326 11.91 20.27 -7.09
CA PRO A 326 13.16 20.80 -6.56
C PRO A 326 13.22 20.78 -5.03
N ASP A 327 12.09 21.03 -4.37
CA ASP A 327 11.99 21.18 -2.91
C ASP A 327 11.82 19.82 -2.21
N TRP A 328 12.85 18.97 -2.31
CA TRP A 328 12.85 17.62 -1.75
C TRP A 328 12.71 17.62 -0.23
N ALA A 329 13.59 18.35 0.46
CA ALA A 329 13.62 18.37 1.92
C ALA A 329 12.37 19.05 2.49
N GLY A 330 11.95 20.17 1.91
CA GLY A 330 10.76 20.89 2.33
C GLY A 330 9.49 20.07 2.14
N THR A 331 9.39 19.30 1.04
CA THR A 331 8.25 18.40 0.79
C THR A 331 8.13 17.35 1.90
N PHE A 332 9.20 16.65 2.24
CA PHE A 332 9.14 15.64 3.31
C PHE A 332 8.93 16.24 4.69
N ASP A 333 9.56 17.38 4.98
CA ASP A 333 9.36 18.09 6.26
C ASP A 333 7.89 18.51 6.41
N ALA A 334 7.31 19.08 5.37
CA ALA A 334 5.90 19.42 5.31
C ALA A 334 4.99 18.22 5.54
N LEU A 335 5.20 17.12 4.85
CA LEU A 335 4.35 15.94 4.92
C LEU A 335 4.44 15.18 6.25
N THR A 336 5.59 15.18 6.92
CA THR A 336 5.84 14.35 8.11
C THR A 336 5.69 15.10 9.43
N ARG A 337 5.50 16.41 9.41
CA ARG A 337 5.16 17.20 10.62
C ARG A 337 3.66 17.21 10.85
N HIS A 338 3.29 17.06 12.11
CA HIS A 338 1.91 17.29 12.55
C HIS A 338 1.73 18.76 12.86
N GLY A 339 0.69 19.37 12.35
CA GLY A 339 0.36 20.77 12.61
C GLY A 339 0.40 21.62 11.35
N ASP A 340 0.88 22.81 11.45
CA ASP A 340 0.79 23.91 10.47
C ASP A 340 1.60 23.67 9.19
N VAL A 341 1.20 22.66 8.42
CA VAL A 341 1.91 22.26 7.23
C VAL A 341 1.18 22.75 5.99
N GLN A 342 1.76 23.74 5.34
CA GLN A 342 1.41 24.07 3.95
C GLN A 342 1.98 22.96 3.04
N PRO A 343 1.19 22.37 2.13
CA PRO A 343 1.74 21.49 1.11
C PRO A 343 2.88 22.20 0.37
N GLY A 344 3.99 21.53 0.15
CA GLY A 344 5.18 22.10 -0.46
C GLY A 344 4.86 22.83 -1.77
N SER A 345 5.67 23.85 -2.13
CA SER A 345 5.45 24.69 -3.32
C SER A 345 5.51 23.87 -4.62
N ASP A 346 6.25 22.77 -4.61
CA ASP A 346 6.39 21.86 -5.75
C ASP A 346 6.58 20.41 -5.28
N PRO A 347 5.52 19.77 -4.75
CA PRO A 347 5.56 18.40 -4.26
C PRO A 347 5.80 17.42 -5.40
N SER A 348 6.36 16.25 -5.06
CA SER A 348 6.45 15.14 -6.00
C SER A 348 5.06 14.63 -6.36
N LEU A 349 4.88 14.21 -7.62
CA LEU A 349 3.62 13.66 -8.14
C LEU A 349 3.87 12.24 -8.65
N LEU A 350 2.93 11.33 -8.40
CA LEU A 350 2.82 10.08 -9.15
C LEU A 350 1.70 10.25 -10.17
N VAL A 351 2.05 10.16 -11.44
CA VAL A 351 1.10 10.17 -12.55
C VAL A 351 0.99 8.76 -13.10
N THR A 352 -0.22 8.23 -13.16
CA THR A 352 -0.55 6.93 -13.74
C THR A 352 -1.42 7.14 -14.98
N ALA A 353 -0.90 6.72 -16.13
CA ALA A 353 -1.61 6.72 -17.42
C ALA A 353 -1.72 5.27 -17.89
N PRO A 354 -2.83 4.56 -17.59
CA PRO A 354 -2.98 3.14 -17.89
C PRO A 354 -2.99 2.86 -19.39
N SER A 355 -1.82 2.56 -19.96
CA SER A 355 -1.65 2.27 -21.39
C SER A 355 -2.06 0.85 -21.79
N HIS A 356 -2.30 -0.03 -20.80
CA HIS A 356 -2.55 -1.45 -21.02
C HIS A 356 -3.94 -1.93 -20.55
N ASP A 357 -4.79 -1.06 -20.03
CA ASP A 357 -6.14 -1.43 -19.61
C ASP A 357 -7.18 -0.95 -20.63
N PRO A 358 -7.63 -1.83 -21.55
CA PRO A 358 -8.61 -1.46 -22.57
C PRO A 358 -9.98 -1.13 -21.99
N ASP A 359 -10.25 -1.51 -20.74
CA ASP A 359 -11.55 -1.32 -20.10
C ASP A 359 -11.58 0.00 -19.27
N ALA A 360 -10.50 0.79 -19.26
CA ALA A 360 -10.41 2.04 -18.50
C ALA A 360 -11.11 3.23 -19.17
N ALA A 361 -11.18 3.26 -20.50
CA ALA A 361 -11.76 4.34 -21.29
C ALA A 361 -12.29 3.85 -22.63
N PRO A 362 -13.17 4.61 -23.31
CA PRO A 362 -13.59 4.30 -24.69
C PRO A 362 -12.41 4.33 -25.68
N ASP A 363 -12.60 3.71 -26.84
CA ASP A 363 -11.62 3.71 -27.91
C ASP A 363 -11.20 5.14 -28.31
N GLY A 364 -9.89 5.37 -28.43
CA GLY A 364 -9.32 6.68 -28.73
C GLY A 364 -9.24 7.64 -27.53
N HIS A 365 -9.78 7.26 -26.39
CA HIS A 365 -9.73 8.01 -25.14
C HIS A 365 -8.64 7.48 -24.21
N ALA A 366 -8.41 8.16 -23.09
CA ALA A 366 -7.48 7.73 -22.04
C ALA A 366 -8.01 8.08 -20.64
N THR A 367 -7.42 7.46 -19.62
CA THR A 367 -7.54 7.92 -18.24
C THR A 367 -6.19 8.39 -17.72
N LEU A 368 -6.22 9.34 -16.80
CA LEU A 368 -5.06 9.85 -16.10
C LEU A 368 -5.38 9.93 -14.61
N SER A 369 -4.55 9.36 -13.77
CA SER A 369 -4.65 9.48 -12.33
C SER A 369 -3.40 10.13 -11.77
N VAL A 370 -3.57 11.14 -10.92
CA VAL A 370 -2.46 11.90 -10.34
C VAL A 370 -2.59 11.88 -8.84
N LEU A 371 -1.57 11.35 -8.16
CA LEU A 371 -1.46 11.36 -6.72
C LEU A 371 -0.47 12.45 -6.30
N GLU A 372 -0.96 13.40 -5.53
CA GLU A 372 -0.16 14.41 -4.83
C GLU A 372 -0.16 14.09 -3.33
N PRO A 373 1.00 13.81 -2.71
CA PRO A 373 1.08 13.65 -1.27
C PRO A 373 0.66 14.93 -0.55
N THR A 374 -0.13 14.81 0.52
CA THR A 374 -0.61 15.97 1.29
C THR A 374 -0.71 15.65 2.78
N ALA A 375 -0.92 16.67 3.62
CA ALA A 375 -1.21 16.47 5.03
C ALA A 375 -2.46 15.60 5.21
N ASN A 376 -2.53 14.86 6.30
CA ASN A 376 -3.76 14.20 6.74
C ASN A 376 -4.64 15.18 7.55
N LEU A 377 -5.81 14.73 8.01
CA LEU A 377 -6.77 15.58 8.74
C LEU A 377 -6.25 16.12 10.09
N LEU A 378 -5.16 15.55 10.63
CA LEU A 378 -4.55 16.03 11.87
C LEU A 378 -3.70 17.30 11.65
N GLY A 379 -3.44 17.68 10.40
CA GLY A 379 -2.70 18.90 10.04
C GLY A 379 -3.46 20.20 10.28
N GLY A 380 -4.74 20.15 10.66
CA GLY A 380 -5.53 21.35 11.00
C GLY A 380 -5.95 22.23 9.83
N HIS A 381 -5.90 21.71 8.59
CA HIS A 381 -6.30 22.46 7.39
C HIS A 381 -7.82 22.53 7.24
N ASP A 382 -8.32 23.69 6.77
CA ASP A 382 -9.68 23.81 6.25
C ASP A 382 -9.76 23.26 4.82
N TRP A 383 -10.22 22.02 4.69
CA TRP A 383 -10.28 21.32 3.40
C TRP A 383 -11.32 21.89 2.44
N SER A 384 -12.29 22.68 2.91
CA SER A 384 -13.21 23.40 2.02
C SER A 384 -12.50 24.46 1.16
N VAL A 385 -11.39 24.99 1.66
CA VAL A 385 -10.53 25.96 0.97
C VAL A 385 -9.29 25.27 0.39
N THR A 386 -8.71 24.33 1.12
CA THR A 386 -7.45 23.69 0.76
C THR A 386 -7.59 22.82 -0.50
N THR A 387 -8.67 22.04 -0.62
CA THR A 387 -8.88 21.16 -1.80
C THR A 387 -9.01 21.94 -3.11
N PRO A 388 -9.84 23.00 -3.23
CA PRO A 388 -9.88 23.83 -4.43
C PRO A 388 -8.53 24.46 -4.78
N TRP A 389 -7.79 24.94 -3.78
CA TRP A 389 -6.47 25.52 -3.99
C TRP A 389 -5.46 24.49 -4.50
N LEU A 390 -5.41 23.29 -3.89
CA LEU A 390 -4.55 22.18 -4.34
C LEU A 390 -4.89 21.78 -5.78
N ARG A 391 -6.19 21.66 -6.10
CA ARG A 391 -6.65 21.35 -7.46
C ARG A 391 -6.15 22.38 -8.45
N GLY A 392 -6.34 23.67 -8.20
CA GLY A 392 -5.89 24.74 -9.09
C GLY A 392 -4.38 24.71 -9.32
N ARG A 393 -3.60 24.50 -8.25
CA ARG A 393 -2.14 24.34 -8.32
C ARG A 393 -1.73 23.10 -9.14
N LEU A 394 -2.40 21.97 -8.90
CA LEU A 394 -2.15 20.71 -9.61
C LEU A 394 -2.42 20.88 -11.12
N MET A 395 -3.56 21.48 -11.50
CA MET A 395 -3.89 21.76 -12.91
C MET A 395 -2.83 22.60 -13.60
N ALA A 396 -2.42 23.72 -12.97
CA ALA A 396 -1.37 24.56 -13.51
C ALA A 396 -0.03 23.82 -13.68
N ARG A 397 0.28 22.90 -12.76
CA ARG A 397 1.49 22.09 -12.83
C ARG A 397 1.41 21.05 -13.94
N LEU A 398 0.31 20.32 -14.06
CA LEU A 398 0.12 19.30 -15.10
C LEU A 398 0.20 19.92 -16.51
N GLY A 399 -0.37 21.13 -16.69
CA GLY A 399 -0.21 21.88 -17.93
C GLY A 399 1.27 22.16 -18.26
N ARG A 400 2.07 22.61 -17.28
CA ARG A 400 3.52 22.83 -17.48
C ARG A 400 4.31 21.53 -17.75
N LEU A 401 3.85 20.41 -17.23
CA LEU A 401 4.45 19.08 -17.44
C LEU A 401 4.03 18.44 -18.77
N GLY A 402 3.17 19.11 -19.57
CA GLY A 402 2.79 18.64 -20.89
C GLY A 402 1.59 17.71 -20.94
N TYR A 403 0.81 17.58 -19.83
CA TYR A 403 -0.42 16.78 -19.82
C TYR A 403 -1.64 17.52 -20.38
N GLY A 404 -1.47 18.75 -20.90
CA GLY A 404 -2.53 19.55 -21.49
C GLY A 404 -3.35 20.35 -20.48
N ASP A 405 -4.45 20.94 -20.94
CA ASP A 405 -5.42 21.63 -20.09
C ASP A 405 -6.51 20.65 -19.62
N LEU A 406 -6.39 20.21 -18.38
CA LEU A 406 -7.31 19.27 -17.77
C LEU A 406 -8.54 19.94 -17.14
N ASN A 407 -8.68 21.28 -17.19
CA ASN A 407 -9.85 21.96 -16.62
C ASN A 407 -11.16 21.62 -17.34
N HIS A 408 -11.06 21.14 -18.57
CA HIS A 408 -12.19 20.75 -19.41
C HIS A 408 -12.23 19.24 -19.69
N ALA A 409 -11.57 18.43 -18.85
CA ALA A 409 -11.59 16.97 -18.99
C ALA A 409 -13.03 16.44 -18.95
N PRO A 410 -13.43 15.54 -19.85
CA PRO A 410 -14.79 14.96 -19.89
C PRO A 410 -15.24 14.30 -18.58
N ALA A 411 -14.31 13.81 -17.78
CA ALA A 411 -14.57 13.26 -16.46
C ALA A 411 -13.48 13.72 -15.47
N GLU A 412 -13.90 14.06 -14.27
CA GLU A 412 -13.02 14.40 -13.15
C GLU A 412 -13.56 13.79 -11.86
N LEU A 413 -12.66 13.21 -11.05
CA LEU A 413 -12.95 12.74 -9.70
C LEU A 413 -11.78 13.14 -8.79
N ILE A 414 -12.06 13.93 -7.76
CA ILE A 414 -11.07 14.32 -6.74
C ILE A 414 -11.34 13.53 -5.45
N VAL A 415 -10.30 12.91 -4.92
CA VAL A 415 -10.32 12.22 -3.63
C VAL A 415 -9.29 12.88 -2.72
N ASP A 416 -9.76 13.60 -1.73
CA ASP A 416 -8.99 14.35 -0.75
C ASP A 416 -9.05 13.69 0.65
N PRO A 417 -8.34 14.19 1.66
CA PRO A 417 -8.38 13.63 3.02
C PRO A 417 -9.78 13.53 3.65
N PRO A 418 -10.71 14.49 3.52
CA PRO A 418 -12.11 14.29 3.91
C PRO A 418 -12.80 13.13 3.19
N ALA A 419 -12.59 12.97 1.89
CA ALA A 419 -13.16 11.87 1.11
C ALA A 419 -12.58 10.50 1.54
N TRP A 420 -11.30 10.44 1.89
CA TRP A 420 -10.70 9.25 2.49
C TRP A 420 -11.33 8.92 3.85
N ALA A 421 -11.55 9.94 4.71
CA ALA A 421 -12.22 9.73 5.99
C ALA A 421 -13.67 9.24 5.83
N ALA A 422 -14.41 9.75 4.86
CA ALA A 422 -15.77 9.31 4.54
C ALA A 422 -15.81 7.83 4.08
N ARG A 423 -14.73 7.33 3.51
CA ARG A 423 -14.54 5.91 3.14
C ARG A 423 -14.07 5.04 4.34
N GLY A 424 -14.02 5.59 5.56
CA GLY A 424 -13.65 4.87 6.78
C GLY A 424 -12.17 4.88 7.13
N HIS A 425 -11.31 5.63 6.41
CA HIS A 425 -9.89 5.74 6.71
C HIS A 425 -9.64 6.74 7.85
N THR A 426 -9.14 6.25 8.96
CA THR A 426 -8.83 7.09 10.12
C THR A 426 -7.81 8.17 9.75
N ALA A 427 -8.02 9.38 10.29
CA ALA A 427 -7.24 10.58 10.00
C ALA A 427 -7.25 11.01 8.52
N GLY A 428 -8.17 10.48 7.70
CA GLY A 428 -8.28 10.81 6.28
C GLY A 428 -7.05 10.39 5.47
N THR A 429 -6.39 9.30 5.83
CA THR A 429 -5.25 8.76 5.08
C THR A 429 -5.47 7.31 4.69
N PRO A 430 -5.36 6.95 3.39
CA PRO A 430 -5.44 5.56 2.94
C PRO A 430 -4.21 4.74 3.33
N PHE A 431 -3.15 5.38 3.81
CA PHE A 431 -1.88 4.75 4.20
C PHE A 431 -1.86 4.29 5.66
N GLY A 432 -2.86 4.69 6.48
CA GLY A 432 -3.02 4.26 7.86
C GLY A 432 -1.87 4.71 8.78
N LEU A 433 -1.44 3.81 9.68
CA LEU A 433 -0.35 4.08 10.64
C LEU A 433 0.99 4.17 9.94
N ASP A 434 1.80 5.20 10.26
CA ASP A 434 3.17 5.30 9.77
C ASP A 434 4.09 4.18 10.32
N HIS A 435 5.29 4.08 9.78
CA HIS A 435 6.27 3.05 10.15
C HIS A 435 7.47 3.59 10.94
N ARG A 436 7.26 4.66 11.73
CA ARG A 436 8.30 5.07 12.68
C ARG A 436 8.67 3.93 13.63
N LEU A 437 9.88 3.95 14.17
CA LEU A 437 10.40 2.87 15.02
C LEU A 437 9.48 2.53 16.21
N SER A 438 8.76 3.53 16.75
CA SER A 438 7.78 3.32 17.83
C SER A 438 6.47 2.65 17.40
N GLN A 439 6.27 2.44 16.09
CA GLN A 439 5.08 1.79 15.50
C GLN A 439 5.44 0.69 14.50
N THR A 440 6.60 0.08 14.62
CA THR A 440 7.02 -1.01 13.73
C THR A 440 7.32 -2.29 14.50
N ALA A 441 7.38 -3.43 13.84
CA ALA A 441 7.59 -4.74 14.39
C ALA A 441 6.68 -5.03 15.60
N TRP A 442 7.21 -5.41 16.76
CA TRP A 442 6.44 -5.71 17.97
C TRP A 442 5.71 -4.49 18.57
N LEU A 443 6.10 -3.26 18.19
CA LEU A 443 5.42 -2.01 18.59
C LEU A 443 4.23 -1.68 17.68
N ARG A 444 4.05 -2.35 16.55
CA ARG A 444 2.84 -2.26 15.74
C ARG A 444 1.68 -2.98 16.44
N PRO A 445 0.40 -2.56 16.26
CA PRO A 445 -0.74 -3.22 16.88
C PRO A 445 -0.73 -4.73 16.69
N ARG A 446 -1.16 -5.44 17.71
CA ARG A 446 -1.12 -6.92 17.73
C ARG A 446 -2.10 -7.51 16.75
N ARG A 447 -1.74 -8.65 16.20
CA ARG A 447 -2.61 -9.47 15.36
C ARG A 447 -3.73 -10.17 16.13
N SER A 448 -3.56 -10.43 17.42
CA SER A 448 -4.57 -11.09 18.26
C SER A 448 -4.81 -10.29 19.52
N ALA A 449 -6.07 -10.16 19.91
CA ALA A 449 -6.45 -9.49 21.13
C ALA A 449 -6.07 -10.35 22.34
N LYS A 450 -5.22 -9.81 23.21
CA LYS A 450 -4.64 -10.58 24.34
C LYS A 450 -5.70 -11.08 25.34
N ARG A 451 -6.79 -10.31 25.53
CA ARG A 451 -7.81 -10.57 26.55
C ARG A 451 -9.13 -11.03 25.96
N VAL A 452 -9.20 -11.24 24.65
CA VAL A 452 -10.41 -11.70 23.96
C VAL A 452 -10.02 -12.89 23.07
N PRO A 453 -10.03 -14.12 23.62
CA PRO A 453 -9.75 -15.31 22.82
C PRO A 453 -10.63 -15.36 21.56
N GLY A 454 -10.06 -15.78 20.44
CA GLY A 454 -10.75 -15.87 19.15
C GLY A 454 -10.89 -14.54 18.39
N LEU A 455 -10.36 -13.42 18.90
CA LEU A 455 -10.36 -12.15 18.17
C LEU A 455 -8.99 -11.86 17.58
N HIS A 456 -8.96 -11.70 16.25
CA HIS A 456 -7.75 -11.46 15.46
C HIS A 456 -7.91 -10.26 14.52
N PHE A 457 -6.78 -9.74 14.02
CA PHE A 457 -6.71 -8.57 13.16
C PHE A 457 -5.81 -8.83 11.97
N ALA A 458 -6.18 -8.28 10.81
CA ALA A 458 -5.39 -8.32 9.59
C ALA A 458 -5.39 -6.95 8.88
N GLY A 459 -4.45 -6.74 7.99
CA GLY A 459 -4.36 -5.54 7.17
C GLY A 459 -3.23 -4.59 7.57
N ALA A 460 -3.24 -3.39 6.99
CA ALA A 460 -2.18 -2.38 7.13
C ALA A 460 -1.94 -1.92 8.58
N GLY A 461 -2.94 -2.04 9.46
CA GLY A 461 -2.82 -1.69 10.88
C GLY A 461 -1.95 -2.65 11.70
N THR A 462 -1.70 -3.88 11.23
CA THR A 462 -0.85 -4.88 11.88
C THR A 462 0.44 -5.12 11.10
N ALA A 463 1.40 -5.87 11.67
CA ALA A 463 2.61 -6.27 10.93
C ALA A 463 2.25 -7.21 9.75
N PRO A 464 2.99 -7.13 8.62
CA PRO A 464 4.15 -6.29 8.34
C PRO A 464 3.82 -4.82 8.03
N GLY A 465 2.59 -4.48 7.70
CA GLY A 465 2.14 -3.10 7.50
C GLY A 465 1.44 -2.85 6.17
N ILE A 466 1.66 -1.67 5.57
CA ILE A 466 1.01 -1.22 4.36
C ILE A 466 1.69 -1.77 3.09
N GLY A 467 0.90 -1.89 2.02
CA GLY A 467 1.29 -2.36 0.69
C GLY A 467 0.56 -3.63 0.30
N VAL A 468 0.31 -3.83 -1.00
CA VAL A 468 -0.42 -5.01 -1.52
C VAL A 468 0.19 -6.32 -1.00
N PRO A 469 1.49 -6.60 -1.15
CA PRO A 469 2.06 -7.84 -0.64
C PRO A 469 2.01 -7.92 0.90
N MET A 470 2.19 -6.80 1.58
CA MET A 470 2.24 -6.78 3.05
C MET A 470 0.88 -7.11 3.69
N VAL A 471 -0.22 -6.59 3.11
CA VAL A 471 -1.56 -6.88 3.64
C VAL A 471 -2.01 -8.31 3.35
N LEU A 472 -1.58 -8.90 2.24
CA LEU A 472 -1.79 -10.33 1.94
C LEU A 472 -1.06 -11.22 2.96
N ILE A 473 0.22 -10.92 3.23
CA ILE A 473 0.99 -11.58 4.29
C ILE A 473 0.29 -11.42 5.65
N SER A 474 -0.23 -10.24 5.95
CA SER A 474 -0.97 -9.99 7.19
C SER A 474 -2.21 -10.89 7.30
N GLY A 475 -2.97 -11.07 6.21
CA GLY A 475 -4.12 -11.98 6.13
C GLY A 475 -3.72 -13.44 6.39
N ARG A 476 -2.67 -13.92 5.71
CA ARG A 476 -2.08 -15.25 5.90
C ARG A 476 -1.69 -15.49 7.37
N LEU A 477 -0.97 -14.53 7.96
CA LEU A 477 -0.53 -14.64 9.35
C LEU A 477 -1.71 -14.63 10.34
N ALA A 478 -2.80 -13.89 10.05
CA ALA A 478 -4.01 -13.91 10.84
C ALA A 478 -4.72 -15.28 10.77
N ALA A 479 -4.80 -15.86 9.57
CA ALA A 479 -5.33 -17.21 9.38
C ALA A 479 -4.50 -18.26 10.17
N ARG A 480 -3.17 -18.18 10.11
CA ARG A 480 -2.27 -19.07 10.87
C ARG A 480 -2.49 -18.95 12.38
N ALA A 481 -2.72 -17.73 12.89
CA ALA A 481 -3.00 -17.51 14.31
C ALA A 481 -4.34 -18.13 14.74
N VAL A 482 -5.35 -18.17 13.87
CA VAL A 482 -6.64 -18.85 14.09
C VAL A 482 -6.48 -20.37 14.07
N LEU A 483 -5.62 -20.89 13.20
CA LEU A 483 -5.37 -22.32 13.02
C LEU A 483 -4.40 -22.89 14.06
N ASP A 484 -3.84 -22.05 14.96
CA ASP A 484 -2.78 -22.43 15.91
C ASP A 484 -1.57 -23.13 15.26
N ILE A 485 -1.26 -22.76 13.99
CA ILE A 485 -0.11 -23.29 13.27
C ILE A 485 1.16 -22.65 13.83
N PRO A 486 2.13 -23.44 14.36
CA PRO A 486 3.41 -22.90 14.81
C PRO A 486 4.15 -22.17 13.71
N ARG A 487 5.06 -21.29 14.10
CA ARG A 487 5.87 -20.40 13.24
C ARG A 487 6.91 -21.15 12.44
#